data_88d5d84269288e7babd7dfa9a8015848
#
_entry.id   88d5d84269288e7babd7dfa9a8015848
#
_cell.length_a   1.000
_cell.length_b   1.000
_cell.length_c   1.000
_cell.angle_alpha   90.00
_cell.angle_beta   90.00
_cell.angle_gamma   90.00
#
_symmetry.space_group_name_H-M   'P 1'
#
loop_
_entity.id
_entity.type
_entity.pdbx_description
1 polymer ?
#
loop_
_entity_poly.entity_id
_entity_poly.type
_entity_poly.pdbx_seq_one_letter_code
_entity_poly.pdbx_strand_id
1 'polypeptide(L)'
;MKIQQVDPHKPKIALLLTGGGARAAYQVGVLKALAHSMPRTAPLPFRIINGTSAGAINSAALACYASCAHLAVRKLESVWKNFSTSMVYKSDFLSVFGHIARNILTSFQSEHINHPPGSLLNNRPLRGLLNEILDLHRIERNLHRNYLEAISITASSYTTGDSVAFFQSNTQTPWQRAKREGRPMRINVEHLMASSAIPMVFPSVNVFNHYFGDGSIHQLSPLSPSIHLGAEKIFIIGVDQPKESHPAGYSPPY
;
A
#
# COMPACT_ATOMS: atom_id res chain seq x y z
N MET A 1 10.16 1.84 30.00
CA MET A 1 9.86 1.76 28.56
C MET A 1 9.13 3.04 28.18
N LYS A 2 9.70 3.91 27.32
CA LYS A 2 9.11 5.24 27.03
C LYS A 2 7.90 5.10 26.10
N ILE A 3 6.74 5.56 26.57
CA ILE A 3 5.54 5.78 25.74
C ILE A 3 5.68 7.19 25.17
N GLN A 4 5.44 7.38 23.89
CA GLN A 4 5.49 8.70 23.27
C GLN A 4 4.28 9.52 23.76
N GLN A 5 4.57 10.68 24.33
CA GLN A 5 3.52 11.64 24.65
C GLN A 5 2.98 12.24 23.35
N VAL A 6 1.68 12.14 23.17
CA VAL A 6 0.96 12.72 22.03
C VAL A 6 0.63 14.16 22.42
N ASP A 7 1.11 15.11 21.62
CA ASP A 7 0.70 16.50 21.75
C ASP A 7 -0.73 16.63 21.17
N PRO A 8 -1.75 16.92 22.00
CA PRO A 8 -3.13 17.00 21.53
C PRO A 8 -3.38 18.19 20.60
N HIS A 9 -2.47 19.17 20.55
CA HIS A 9 -2.58 20.34 19.67
C HIS A 9 -1.96 20.12 18.28
N LYS A 10 -1.26 19.02 18.06
CA LYS A 10 -0.71 18.70 16.74
C LYS A 10 -1.72 17.90 15.91
N PRO A 11 -1.98 18.33 14.65
CA PRO A 11 -2.92 17.61 13.80
C PRO A 11 -2.46 16.18 13.54
N LYS A 12 -3.40 15.25 13.51
CA LYS A 12 -3.15 13.86 13.12
C LYS A 12 -2.94 13.76 11.61
N ILE A 13 -1.69 13.56 11.22
CA ILE A 13 -1.32 13.45 9.82
C ILE A 13 -1.30 11.98 9.41
N ALA A 14 -2.08 11.64 8.38
CA ALA A 14 -1.98 10.36 7.70
C ALA A 14 -0.99 10.44 6.53
N LEU A 15 -0.24 9.37 6.32
CA LEU A 15 0.52 9.10 5.11
C LEU A 15 -0.28 8.15 4.21
N LEU A 16 -0.50 8.52 2.97
CA LEU A 16 -1.10 7.66 1.96
C LEU A 16 -0.09 7.36 0.86
N LEU A 17 0.22 6.08 0.68
CA LEU A 17 1.11 5.56 -0.35
C LEU A 17 0.29 4.81 -1.41
N THR A 18 0.24 5.37 -2.62
CA THR A 18 -0.54 4.77 -3.72
C THR A 18 0.15 3.54 -4.31
N GLY A 19 -0.61 2.70 -4.98
CA GLY A 19 -0.08 1.64 -5.82
C GLY A 19 0.70 2.18 -7.02
N GLY A 20 1.46 1.33 -7.69
CA GLY A 20 2.21 1.72 -8.88
C GLY A 20 3.36 0.77 -9.23
N GLY A 21 3.38 -0.42 -8.66
CA GLY A 21 4.41 -1.43 -8.91
C GLY A 21 5.81 -0.89 -8.64
N ALA A 22 6.75 -1.06 -9.56
CA ALA A 22 8.14 -0.61 -9.42
C ALA A 22 8.27 0.92 -9.24
N ARG A 23 7.30 1.71 -9.72
CA ARG A 23 7.33 3.17 -9.55
C ARG A 23 7.20 3.60 -8.08
N ALA A 24 6.71 2.71 -7.19
CA ALA A 24 6.65 2.99 -5.76
C ALA A 24 8.03 3.17 -5.10
N ALA A 25 9.13 2.83 -5.79
CA ALA A 25 10.48 3.22 -5.38
C ALA A 25 10.65 4.74 -5.28
N TYR A 26 9.90 5.53 -6.06
CA TYR A 26 9.87 7.00 -5.94
C TYR A 26 9.44 7.45 -4.54
N GLN A 27 8.47 6.75 -3.94
CA GLN A 27 7.99 7.04 -2.58
C GLN A 27 9.14 6.96 -1.56
N VAL A 28 10.07 6.02 -1.76
CA VAL A 28 11.25 5.86 -0.89
C VAL A 28 12.14 7.09 -0.96
N GLY A 29 12.34 7.65 -2.17
CA GLY A 29 13.13 8.88 -2.38
C GLY A 29 12.53 10.08 -1.64
N VAL A 30 11.21 10.27 -1.77
CA VAL A 30 10.49 11.35 -1.06
C VAL A 30 10.60 11.19 0.46
N LEU A 31 10.36 9.99 0.97
CA LEU A 31 10.44 9.69 2.40
C LEU A 31 11.87 9.83 2.93
N LYS A 32 12.89 9.52 2.11
CA LYS A 32 14.29 9.71 2.45
C LYS A 32 14.64 11.19 2.59
N ALA A 33 14.21 12.03 1.65
CA ALA A 33 14.38 13.47 1.73
C ALA A 33 13.72 14.05 2.99
N LEU A 34 12.49 13.62 3.28
CA LEU A 34 11.79 14.02 4.50
C LEU A 34 12.54 13.59 5.76
N ALA A 35 13.01 12.35 5.84
CA ALA A 35 13.76 11.87 7.00
C ALA A 35 15.07 12.64 7.21
N HIS A 36 15.76 13.04 6.13
CA HIS A 36 16.98 13.84 6.23
C HIS A 36 16.76 15.25 6.81
N SER A 37 15.56 15.81 6.67
CA SER A 37 15.21 17.10 7.30
C SER A 37 14.83 16.99 8.78
N MET A 38 14.81 15.77 9.34
CA MET A 38 14.41 15.49 10.70
C MET A 38 15.59 15.10 11.59
N PRO A 39 15.51 15.30 12.92
CA PRO A 39 16.49 14.77 13.86
C PRO A 39 16.62 13.24 13.71
N ARG A 40 17.86 12.72 13.87
CA ARG A 40 18.17 11.29 13.65
C ARG A 40 17.34 10.33 14.48
N THR A 41 16.88 10.74 15.64
CA THR A 41 16.10 9.93 16.58
C THR A 41 14.60 10.22 16.52
N ALA A 42 14.16 11.14 15.64
CA ALA A 42 12.76 11.52 15.53
C ALA A 42 11.90 10.33 15.04
N PRO A 43 10.70 10.14 15.61
CA PRO A 43 9.74 9.20 15.09
C PRO A 43 9.19 9.68 13.73
N LEU A 44 8.50 8.80 13.00
CA LEU A 44 7.74 9.20 11.82
C LEU A 44 6.72 10.29 12.19
N PRO A 45 6.56 11.33 11.36
CA PRO A 45 5.58 12.39 11.63
C PRO A 45 4.14 11.96 11.33
N PHE A 46 3.96 10.75 10.82
CA PHE A 46 2.68 10.21 10.41
C PHE A 46 2.16 9.23 11.45
N ARG A 47 0.99 9.55 12.02
CA ARG A 47 0.34 8.71 13.04
C ARG A 47 -0.49 7.60 12.42
N ILE A 48 -0.94 7.79 11.18
CA ILE A 48 -1.75 6.87 10.40
C ILE A 48 -1.02 6.62 9.10
N ILE A 49 -0.86 5.36 8.71
CA ILE A 49 -0.15 5.00 7.47
C ILE A 49 -1.06 4.09 6.65
N ASN A 50 -1.36 4.51 5.43
CA ASN A 50 -2.23 3.76 4.52
C ASN A 50 -1.48 3.43 3.23
N GLY A 51 -1.71 2.23 2.71
CA GLY A 51 -1.08 1.81 1.47
C GLY A 51 -1.90 0.88 0.62
N THR A 52 -1.61 0.91 -0.67
CA THR A 52 -2.25 0.06 -1.67
C THR A 52 -1.17 -0.55 -2.56
N SER A 53 -1.27 -1.84 -2.90
CA SER A 53 -0.33 -2.54 -3.78
C SER A 53 1.12 -2.41 -3.30
N ALA A 54 2.05 -1.97 -4.13
CA ALA A 54 3.43 -1.70 -3.71
C ALA A 54 3.50 -0.65 -2.57
N GLY A 55 2.57 0.32 -2.53
CA GLY A 55 2.44 1.25 -1.41
C GLY A 55 2.04 0.57 -0.10
N ALA A 56 1.33 -0.57 -0.14
CA ALA A 56 1.02 -1.36 1.05
C ALA A 56 2.30 -1.97 1.68
N ILE A 57 3.21 -2.46 0.85
CA ILE A 57 4.51 -2.99 1.29
C ILE A 57 5.33 -1.87 1.94
N ASN A 58 5.39 -0.69 1.28
CA ASN A 58 6.05 0.49 1.82
C ASN A 58 5.45 0.92 3.16
N SER A 59 4.13 0.94 3.26
CA SER A 59 3.39 1.29 4.49
C SER A 59 3.70 0.33 5.64
N ALA A 60 3.71 -0.98 5.37
CA ALA A 60 4.03 -1.98 6.38
C ALA A 60 5.48 -1.85 6.87
N ALA A 61 6.43 -1.66 5.95
CA ALA A 61 7.84 -1.44 6.31
C ALA A 61 8.02 -0.20 7.20
N LEU A 62 7.36 0.92 6.87
CA LEU A 62 7.40 2.14 7.67
C LEU A 62 6.76 1.93 9.05
N ALA A 63 5.59 1.29 9.10
CA ALA A 63 4.87 1.03 10.34
C ALA A 63 5.67 0.15 11.34
N CYS A 64 6.44 -0.81 10.83
CA CYS A 64 7.35 -1.63 11.65
C CYS A 64 8.40 -0.79 12.38
N TYR A 65 8.81 0.34 11.84
CA TYR A 65 9.89 1.17 12.38
C TYR A 65 9.44 2.61 12.69
N ALA A 66 8.14 2.84 12.93
CA ALA A 66 7.54 4.16 13.14
C ALA A 66 8.19 4.97 14.28
N SER A 67 8.84 4.33 15.24
CA SER A 67 9.55 4.99 16.33
C SER A 67 10.82 5.74 15.91
N CYS A 68 11.34 5.55 14.68
CA CYS A 68 12.51 6.27 14.18
C CYS A 68 12.43 6.40 12.65
N ALA A 69 12.21 7.63 12.16
CA ALA A 69 12.05 7.93 10.74
C ALA A 69 13.26 7.48 9.89
N HIS A 70 14.46 7.80 10.33
CA HIS A 70 15.69 7.41 9.63
C HIS A 70 15.84 5.89 9.52
N LEU A 71 15.49 5.14 10.58
CA LEU A 71 15.55 3.68 10.56
C LEU A 71 14.46 3.10 9.64
N ALA A 72 13.24 3.65 9.70
CA ALA A 72 12.12 3.23 8.87
C ALA A 72 12.46 3.36 7.38
N VAL A 73 12.98 4.52 6.98
CA VAL A 73 13.35 4.77 5.58
C VAL A 73 14.53 3.90 5.14
N ARG A 74 15.57 3.73 5.99
CA ARG A 74 16.71 2.85 5.67
C ARG A 74 16.28 1.40 5.48
N LYS A 75 15.34 0.91 6.31
CA LYS A 75 14.78 -0.43 6.17
C LYS A 75 13.93 -0.55 4.90
N LEU A 76 13.15 0.47 4.59
CA LEU A 76 12.40 0.55 3.34
C LEU A 76 13.32 0.55 2.10
N GLU A 77 14.42 1.31 2.12
CA GLU A 77 15.46 1.23 1.09
C GLU A 77 16.03 -0.19 0.94
N SER A 78 16.27 -0.88 2.05
CA SER A 78 16.76 -2.27 2.03
C SER A 78 15.74 -3.22 1.38
N VAL A 79 14.44 -3.02 1.63
CA VAL A 79 13.38 -3.76 0.93
C VAL A 79 13.55 -3.60 -0.59
N TRP A 80 13.61 -2.38 -1.08
CA TRP A 80 13.70 -2.11 -2.53
C TRP A 80 15.02 -2.54 -3.16
N LYS A 81 16.14 -2.49 -2.43
CA LYS A 81 17.44 -3.01 -2.91
C LYS A 81 17.44 -4.53 -3.08
N ASN A 82 16.66 -5.24 -2.26
CA ASN A 82 16.51 -6.69 -2.34
C ASN A 82 15.38 -7.12 -3.29
N PHE A 83 14.57 -6.19 -3.77
CA PHE A 83 13.60 -6.42 -4.84
C PHE A 83 14.32 -6.47 -6.20
N SER A 84 14.98 -7.59 -6.51
CA SER A 84 15.49 -7.78 -7.85
C SER A 84 14.39 -8.32 -8.77
N THR A 85 14.42 -7.91 -10.04
CA THR A 85 13.45 -8.32 -11.06
C THR A 85 13.38 -9.85 -11.18
N SER A 86 14.50 -10.53 -10.96
CA SER A 86 14.60 -12.00 -11.00
C SER A 86 13.89 -12.70 -9.82
N MET A 87 13.68 -12.02 -8.69
CA MET A 87 12.96 -12.56 -7.53
C MET A 87 11.44 -12.37 -7.64
N VAL A 88 11.00 -11.41 -8.45
CA VAL A 88 9.56 -11.11 -8.61
C VAL A 88 9.06 -11.65 -9.95
N TYR A 89 9.91 -11.67 -11.01
CA TYR A 89 9.56 -12.07 -12.37
C TYR A 89 10.73 -12.75 -13.10
N LYS A 90 10.45 -13.73 -13.95
CA LYS A 90 11.36 -14.11 -15.04
C LYS A 90 11.31 -13.02 -16.12
N SER A 91 12.45 -12.65 -16.65
CA SER A 91 12.78 -11.40 -17.36
C SER A 91 11.98 -10.98 -18.60
N ASP A 92 11.07 -11.81 -19.13
CA ASP A 92 10.35 -11.49 -20.36
C ASP A 92 9.00 -10.77 -20.15
N PHE A 93 8.67 -10.48 -18.88
CA PHE A 93 7.33 -9.99 -18.49
C PHE A 93 7.19 -8.49 -18.32
N LEU A 94 8.27 -7.71 -18.32
CA LEU A 94 8.21 -6.25 -18.10
C LEU A 94 7.45 -5.51 -19.23
N SER A 95 7.55 -5.98 -20.47
CA SER A 95 6.80 -5.42 -21.61
C SER A 95 5.32 -5.77 -21.55
N VAL A 96 5.00 -6.98 -21.13
CA VAL A 96 3.62 -7.46 -20.95
C VAL A 96 2.94 -6.75 -19.78
N PHE A 97 3.67 -6.48 -18.70
CA PHE A 97 3.16 -5.79 -17.51
C PHE A 97 2.71 -4.35 -17.79
N GLY A 98 3.46 -3.60 -18.56
CA GLY A 98 3.10 -2.24 -18.98
C GLY A 98 1.83 -2.21 -19.84
N HIS A 99 1.68 -3.18 -20.74
CA HIS A 99 0.49 -3.33 -21.58
C HIS A 99 -0.73 -3.80 -20.80
N ILE A 100 -0.58 -4.78 -19.91
CA ILE A 100 -1.68 -5.30 -19.09
C ILE A 100 -2.18 -4.25 -18.11
N ALA A 101 -1.30 -3.54 -17.40
CA ALA A 101 -1.69 -2.49 -16.48
C ALA A 101 -2.46 -1.36 -17.20
N ARG A 102 -2.06 -1.00 -18.43
CA ARG A 102 -2.75 0.02 -19.23
C ARG A 102 -4.10 -0.48 -19.76
N ASN A 103 -4.20 -1.76 -20.16
CA ASN A 103 -5.44 -2.33 -20.67
C ASN A 103 -6.45 -2.65 -19.56
N ILE A 104 -6.00 -3.02 -18.35
CA ILE A 104 -6.88 -3.23 -17.19
C ILE A 104 -7.59 -1.94 -16.79
N LEU A 105 -6.90 -0.79 -16.83
CA LEU A 105 -7.50 0.52 -16.55
C LEU A 105 -8.59 0.91 -17.56
N THR A 106 -8.55 0.36 -18.78
CA THR A 106 -9.54 0.66 -19.84
C THR A 106 -10.64 -0.38 -19.98
N SER A 107 -10.47 -1.59 -19.44
CA SER A 107 -11.36 -2.75 -19.68
C SER A 107 -12.43 -3.00 -18.61
N PHE A 108 -12.43 -2.25 -17.51
CA PHE A 108 -13.39 -2.46 -16.40
C PHE A 108 -14.80 -1.88 -16.65
N GLN A 109 -15.21 -1.71 -17.91
CA GLN A 109 -16.58 -1.31 -18.26
C GLN A 109 -17.49 -2.46 -18.69
N SER A 110 -17.06 -3.72 -18.65
CA SER A 110 -17.93 -4.84 -19.04
C SER A 110 -18.10 -5.86 -17.92
N GLU A 111 -19.36 -6.12 -17.60
CA GLU A 111 -19.87 -7.10 -16.65
C GLU A 111 -19.55 -8.55 -17.10
N HIS A 112 -19.39 -9.44 -16.09
CA HIS A 112 -19.32 -10.91 -16.16
C HIS A 112 -17.96 -11.54 -16.42
N ILE A 113 -17.24 -11.83 -15.34
CA ILE A 113 -16.25 -12.92 -15.33
C ILE A 113 -16.55 -13.86 -14.17
N ASN A 114 -17.09 -15.04 -14.49
CA ASN A 114 -17.51 -16.08 -13.52
C ASN A 114 -16.44 -17.12 -13.16
N HIS A 115 -15.17 -16.93 -13.51
CA HIS A 115 -14.06 -17.77 -13.07
C HIS A 115 -12.83 -16.92 -12.80
N PRO A 116 -12.04 -17.22 -11.72
CA PRO A 116 -10.76 -16.54 -11.53
C PRO A 116 -9.86 -16.89 -12.73
N PRO A 117 -9.38 -15.90 -13.49
CA PRO A 117 -8.47 -16.16 -14.60
C PRO A 117 -7.22 -16.83 -14.04
N GLY A 118 -6.72 -17.86 -14.73
CA GLY A 118 -5.47 -18.51 -14.39
C GLY A 118 -4.36 -17.47 -14.27
N SER A 119 -3.68 -17.43 -13.14
CA SER A 119 -2.57 -16.49 -12.93
C SER A 119 -1.35 -16.89 -13.74
N LEU A 120 -0.70 -15.92 -14.38
CA LEU A 120 0.49 -16.15 -15.19
C LEU A 120 1.75 -16.37 -14.35
N LEU A 121 1.79 -15.87 -13.12
CA LEU A 121 2.98 -15.88 -12.27
C LEU A 121 2.70 -16.46 -10.87
N ASN A 122 3.72 -17.12 -10.33
CA ASN A 122 3.72 -17.60 -8.97
C ASN A 122 4.20 -16.49 -8.02
N ASN A 123 3.40 -16.14 -7.01
CA ASN A 123 3.70 -15.10 -6.01
C ASN A 123 4.40 -15.63 -4.74
N ARG A 124 4.74 -16.93 -4.69
CA ARG A 124 5.47 -17.53 -3.54
C ARG A 124 6.80 -16.84 -3.23
N PRO A 125 7.62 -16.45 -4.24
CA PRO A 125 8.88 -15.74 -3.95
C PRO A 125 8.64 -14.41 -3.21
N LEU A 126 7.67 -13.60 -3.65
CA LEU A 126 7.31 -12.35 -2.97
C LEU A 126 6.88 -12.60 -1.52
N ARG A 127 6.04 -13.63 -1.29
CA ARG A 127 5.63 -14.03 0.07
C ARG A 127 6.82 -14.39 0.96
N GLY A 128 7.74 -15.19 0.45
CA GLY A 128 8.98 -15.56 1.15
C GLY A 128 9.79 -14.33 1.54
N LEU A 129 10.03 -13.45 0.58
CA LEU A 129 10.76 -12.21 0.78
C LEU A 129 10.10 -11.30 1.84
N LEU A 130 8.77 -11.10 1.76
CA LEU A 130 8.06 -10.26 2.74
C LEU A 130 8.13 -10.84 4.16
N ASN A 131 8.05 -12.16 4.33
CA ASN A 131 8.23 -12.81 5.62
C ASN A 131 9.64 -12.66 6.19
N GLU A 132 10.65 -12.63 5.33
CA GLU A 132 12.05 -12.48 5.74
C GLU A 132 12.38 -11.04 6.16
N ILE A 133 11.91 -10.06 5.39
CA ILE A 133 12.32 -8.67 5.57
C ILE A 133 11.43 -7.85 6.50
N LEU A 134 10.16 -8.26 6.74
CA LEU A 134 9.18 -7.51 7.53
C LEU A 134 8.88 -8.20 8.86
N ASP A 135 9.30 -7.59 9.97
CA ASP A 135 8.88 -7.97 11.32
C ASP A 135 7.55 -7.25 11.67
N LEU A 136 6.43 -7.78 11.15
CA LEU A 136 5.11 -7.17 11.32
C LEU A 136 4.62 -7.13 12.78
N HIS A 137 5.20 -7.94 13.70
CA HIS A 137 4.92 -7.86 15.14
C HIS A 137 5.32 -6.49 15.74
N ARG A 138 6.22 -5.77 15.09
CA ARG A 138 6.62 -4.42 15.53
C ARG A 138 5.51 -3.40 15.38
N ILE A 139 4.55 -3.62 14.48
CA ILE A 139 3.39 -2.73 14.28
C ILE A 139 2.60 -2.63 15.59
N GLU A 140 2.24 -3.76 16.18
CA GLU A 140 1.51 -3.81 17.45
C GLU A 140 2.26 -3.07 18.57
N ARG A 141 3.57 -3.29 18.67
CA ARG A 141 4.41 -2.57 19.64
C ARG A 141 4.43 -1.07 19.41
N ASN A 142 4.44 -0.60 18.15
CA ASN A 142 4.43 0.83 17.83
C ASN A 142 3.05 1.46 18.09
N LEU A 143 1.95 0.71 17.92
CA LEU A 143 0.61 1.12 18.33
C LEU A 143 0.53 1.29 19.85
N HIS A 144 0.94 0.29 20.63
CA HIS A 144 0.93 0.36 22.09
C HIS A 144 1.83 1.46 22.67
N ARG A 145 2.89 1.85 21.95
CA ARG A 145 3.81 2.92 22.36
C ARG A 145 3.43 4.30 21.83
N ASN A 146 2.31 4.43 21.17
CA ASN A 146 1.83 5.67 20.54
C ASN A 146 2.78 6.27 19.49
N TYR A 147 3.65 5.49 18.86
CA TYR A 147 4.39 5.91 17.67
C TYR A 147 3.53 5.83 16.41
N LEU A 148 2.49 5.01 16.44
CA LEU A 148 1.51 4.79 15.40
C LEU A 148 0.13 4.74 16.04
N GLU A 149 -0.90 5.26 15.37
CA GLU A 149 -2.31 5.10 15.78
C GLU A 149 -3.02 4.04 14.93
N ALA A 150 -2.68 3.99 13.64
CA ALA A 150 -3.24 3.00 12.75
C ALA A 150 -2.36 2.73 11.52
N ILE A 151 -2.50 1.52 10.99
CA ILE A 151 -2.06 1.15 9.64
C ILE A 151 -3.24 0.55 8.89
N SER A 152 -3.35 0.83 7.59
CA SER A 152 -4.37 0.25 6.72
C SER A 152 -3.76 -0.21 5.39
N ILE A 153 -4.20 -1.39 4.96
CA ILE A 153 -3.84 -2.02 3.68
C ILE A 153 -5.10 -2.22 2.88
N THR A 154 -5.18 -1.60 1.70
CA THR A 154 -6.37 -1.69 0.85
C THR A 154 -6.24 -2.79 -0.18
N ALA A 155 -7.25 -3.65 -0.28
CA ALA A 155 -7.39 -4.69 -1.28
C ALA A 155 -8.78 -4.64 -1.93
N SER A 156 -8.94 -5.23 -3.11
CA SER A 156 -10.21 -5.34 -3.82
C SER A 156 -10.80 -6.72 -3.63
N SER A 157 -12.00 -6.82 -3.06
CA SER A 157 -12.70 -8.09 -2.89
C SER A 157 -13.35 -8.52 -4.20
N TYR A 158 -12.96 -9.68 -4.73
CA TYR A 158 -13.65 -10.31 -5.86
C TYR A 158 -14.95 -11.00 -5.43
N THR A 159 -15.08 -11.31 -4.14
CA THR A 159 -16.27 -11.98 -3.59
C THR A 159 -17.45 -11.01 -3.45
N THR A 160 -17.20 -9.75 -3.03
CA THR A 160 -18.25 -8.76 -2.78
C THR A 160 -18.24 -7.59 -3.77
N GLY A 161 -17.17 -7.43 -4.54
CA GLY A 161 -16.99 -6.26 -5.42
C GLY A 161 -16.62 -4.97 -4.68
N ASP A 162 -16.24 -5.06 -3.40
CA ASP A 162 -15.95 -3.91 -2.55
C ASP A 162 -14.45 -3.65 -2.43
N SER A 163 -14.10 -2.39 -2.18
CA SER A 163 -12.78 -2.02 -1.69
C SER A 163 -12.72 -2.26 -0.18
N VAL A 164 -11.83 -3.12 0.27
CA VAL A 164 -11.66 -3.50 1.67
C VAL A 164 -10.36 -2.93 2.20
N ALA A 165 -10.45 -2.16 3.28
CA ALA A 165 -9.32 -1.67 4.04
C ALA A 165 -9.11 -2.57 5.27
N PHE A 166 -8.13 -3.47 5.21
CA PHE A 166 -7.67 -4.20 6.39
C PHE A 166 -6.88 -3.23 7.26
N PHE A 167 -7.27 -3.03 8.51
CA PHE A 167 -6.57 -2.07 9.36
C PHE A 167 -6.29 -2.62 10.75
N GLN A 168 -5.19 -2.15 11.32
CA GLN A 168 -4.81 -2.39 12.71
C GLN A 168 -4.65 -1.04 13.41
N SER A 169 -5.40 -0.84 14.49
CA SER A 169 -5.40 0.40 15.27
C SER A 169 -5.71 0.11 16.73
N ASN A 170 -5.54 1.11 17.58
CA ASN A 170 -5.91 0.99 19.00
C ASN A 170 -7.42 0.97 19.22
N THR A 171 -8.22 1.59 18.33
CA THR A 171 -9.67 1.70 18.48
C THR A 171 -10.44 0.52 17.89
N GLN A 172 -9.91 -0.15 16.87
CA GLN A 172 -10.49 -1.34 16.23
C GLN A 172 -11.96 -1.17 15.77
N THR A 173 -12.41 0.05 15.48
CA THR A 173 -13.80 0.32 15.09
C THR A 173 -14.00 0.07 13.59
N PRO A 174 -14.76 -0.94 13.17
CA PRO A 174 -15.05 -1.20 11.77
C PRO A 174 -15.93 -0.10 11.17
N TRP A 175 -15.87 0.06 9.86
CA TRP A 175 -16.80 0.93 9.13
C TRP A 175 -17.27 0.26 7.85
N GLN A 176 -18.45 0.67 7.37
CA GLN A 176 -19.00 0.27 6.10
C GLN A 176 -19.63 1.46 5.40
N ARG A 177 -19.39 1.59 4.10
CA ARG A 177 -19.96 2.58 3.18
C ARG A 177 -20.27 1.89 1.86
N ALA A 178 -20.97 2.57 0.96
CA ALA A 178 -21.22 2.03 -0.38
C ALA A 178 -19.91 1.59 -1.05
N LYS A 179 -19.78 0.29 -1.33
CA LYS A 179 -18.62 -0.36 -1.96
C LYS A 179 -17.28 -0.15 -1.24
N ARG A 180 -17.29 0.16 0.06
CA ARG A 180 -16.07 0.34 0.86
C ARG A 180 -16.28 -0.17 2.27
N GLU A 181 -15.32 -0.93 2.75
CA GLU A 181 -15.37 -1.54 4.07
C GLU A 181 -14.03 -1.42 4.78
N GLY A 182 -14.06 -1.16 6.09
CA GLY A 182 -12.89 -1.27 6.95
C GLY A 182 -13.03 -2.45 7.89
N ARG A 183 -12.09 -3.40 7.80
CA ARG A 183 -12.03 -4.60 8.63
C ARG A 183 -10.89 -4.50 9.62
N PRO A 184 -11.18 -4.43 10.94
CA PRO A 184 -10.14 -4.44 11.95
C PRO A 184 -9.52 -5.82 12.05
N MET A 185 -8.19 -5.89 11.92
CA MET A 185 -7.45 -7.13 12.09
C MET A 185 -5.95 -6.86 12.21
N ARG A 186 -5.22 -7.84 12.74
CA ARG A 186 -3.77 -7.81 12.78
C ARG A 186 -3.22 -7.94 11.36
N ILE A 187 -2.46 -6.95 10.92
CA ILE A 187 -1.85 -6.97 9.59
C ILE A 187 -0.80 -8.08 9.52
N ASN A 188 -0.87 -8.87 8.47
CA ASN A 188 0.05 -9.95 8.15
C ASN A 188 0.41 -9.94 6.66
N VAL A 189 1.29 -10.85 6.25
CA VAL A 189 1.78 -10.94 4.86
C VAL A 189 0.65 -11.24 3.88
N GLU A 190 -0.40 -11.96 4.27
CA GLU A 190 -1.54 -12.26 3.39
C GLU A 190 -2.28 -11.01 2.94
N HIS A 191 -2.41 -10.00 3.81
CA HIS A 191 -3.02 -8.73 3.46
C HIS A 191 -2.17 -7.94 2.43
N LEU A 192 -0.83 -8.00 2.57
CA LEU A 192 0.09 -7.39 1.61
C LEU A 192 0.03 -8.11 0.27
N MET A 193 -0.01 -9.44 0.29
CA MET A 193 -0.17 -10.27 -0.89
C MET A 193 -1.50 -9.99 -1.59
N ALA A 194 -2.61 -9.89 -0.84
CA ALA A 194 -3.92 -9.56 -1.36
C ALA A 194 -3.93 -8.18 -2.04
N SER A 195 -3.35 -7.17 -1.36
CA SER A 195 -3.24 -5.81 -1.87
C SER A 195 -2.38 -5.69 -3.14
N SER A 196 -1.45 -6.62 -3.33
CA SER A 196 -0.48 -6.62 -4.46
C SER A 196 -0.81 -7.68 -5.53
N ALA A 197 -1.95 -8.36 -5.41
CA ALA A 197 -2.36 -9.41 -6.35
C ALA A 197 -2.99 -8.82 -7.61
N ILE A 198 -2.15 -8.33 -8.53
CA ILE A 198 -2.58 -7.74 -9.80
C ILE A 198 -3.29 -8.80 -10.63
N PRO A 199 -4.53 -8.51 -11.12
CA PRO A 199 -5.31 -9.44 -11.94
C PRO A 199 -4.51 -9.96 -13.13
N MET A 200 -4.73 -11.21 -13.49
CA MET A 200 -4.06 -11.95 -14.56
C MET A 200 -2.57 -12.20 -14.34
N VAL A 201 -1.89 -11.33 -13.60
CA VAL A 201 -0.45 -11.48 -13.30
C VAL A 201 -0.25 -12.40 -12.11
N PHE A 202 -0.90 -12.10 -10.99
CA PHE A 202 -0.81 -12.89 -9.76
C PHE A 202 -2.12 -13.57 -9.41
N PRO A 203 -2.05 -14.73 -8.72
CA PRO A 203 -3.24 -15.39 -8.20
C PRO A 203 -3.92 -14.49 -7.15
N SER A 204 -5.26 -14.51 -7.15
CA SER A 204 -6.04 -13.92 -6.06
C SER A 204 -5.66 -14.59 -4.73
N VAL A 205 -5.72 -13.82 -3.66
CA VAL A 205 -5.36 -14.27 -2.32
C VAL A 205 -6.62 -14.52 -1.50
N ASN A 206 -6.72 -15.71 -0.91
CA ASN A 206 -7.82 -16.03 0.00
C ASN A 206 -7.50 -15.50 1.40
N VAL A 207 -8.37 -14.63 1.91
CA VAL A 207 -8.34 -14.14 3.29
C VAL A 207 -9.72 -14.37 3.91
N PHE A 208 -9.83 -15.27 4.90
CA PHE A 208 -11.09 -15.64 5.57
C PHE A 208 -12.24 -16.00 4.60
N ASN A 209 -11.98 -16.91 3.68
CA ASN A 209 -12.93 -17.38 2.66
C ASN A 209 -13.42 -16.33 1.65
N HIS A 210 -12.76 -15.18 1.58
CA HIS A 210 -12.95 -14.18 0.55
C HIS A 210 -11.70 -14.09 -0.34
N TYR A 211 -11.92 -13.95 -1.64
CA TYR A 211 -10.84 -13.76 -2.61
C TYR A 211 -10.58 -12.28 -2.85
N PHE A 212 -9.30 -11.91 -2.81
CA PHE A 212 -8.86 -10.53 -2.98
C PHE A 212 -7.84 -10.40 -4.09
N GLY A 213 -7.88 -9.24 -4.73
CA GLY A 213 -6.90 -8.77 -5.70
C GLY A 213 -6.38 -7.37 -5.36
N ASP A 214 -5.55 -6.83 -6.25
CA ASP A 214 -4.88 -5.54 -6.05
C ASP A 214 -5.87 -4.43 -5.68
N GLY A 215 -5.53 -3.69 -4.64
CA GLY A 215 -6.38 -2.62 -4.11
C GLY A 215 -6.61 -1.47 -5.09
N SER A 216 -5.73 -1.28 -6.07
CA SER A 216 -5.86 -0.23 -7.08
C SER A 216 -6.99 -0.48 -8.10
N ILE A 217 -7.57 -1.70 -8.13
CA ILE A 217 -8.66 -2.05 -9.06
C ILE A 217 -9.90 -1.21 -8.78
N HIS A 218 -10.34 -1.18 -7.53
CA HIS A 218 -11.54 -0.46 -7.13
C HIS A 218 -11.25 0.97 -6.67
N GLN A 219 -10.01 1.28 -6.29
CA GLN A 219 -9.66 2.59 -5.76
C GLN A 219 -8.17 2.91 -5.92
N LEU A 220 -7.85 3.81 -6.86
CA LEU A 220 -6.47 4.26 -7.12
C LEU A 220 -5.87 5.01 -5.92
N SER A 221 -6.66 5.82 -5.23
CA SER A 221 -6.21 6.62 -4.07
C SER A 221 -7.21 6.52 -2.92
N PRO A 222 -7.09 5.51 -2.04
CA PRO A 222 -8.04 5.27 -0.97
C PRO A 222 -7.89 6.28 0.18
N LEU A 223 -8.52 7.46 0.06
CA LEU A 223 -8.56 8.48 1.12
C LEU A 223 -9.45 8.05 2.29
N SER A 224 -10.49 7.27 2.01
CA SER A 224 -11.50 6.87 2.98
C SER A 224 -10.92 6.23 4.24
N PRO A 225 -9.96 5.30 4.20
CA PRO A 225 -9.35 4.75 5.41
C PRO A 225 -8.69 5.82 6.28
N SER A 226 -7.97 6.79 5.68
CA SER A 226 -7.34 7.88 6.43
C SER A 226 -8.37 8.67 7.26
N ILE A 227 -9.51 8.99 6.64
CA ILE A 227 -10.58 9.77 7.27
C ILE A 227 -11.23 8.96 8.41
N HIS A 228 -11.58 7.69 8.14
CA HIS A 228 -12.21 6.82 9.16
C HIS A 228 -11.29 6.50 10.34
N LEU A 229 -9.99 6.51 10.12
CA LEU A 229 -8.99 6.32 11.18
C LEU A 229 -8.66 7.61 11.92
N GLY A 230 -9.34 8.73 11.60
CA GLY A 230 -9.27 9.98 12.34
C GLY A 230 -8.18 10.95 11.89
N ALA A 231 -7.71 10.85 10.65
CA ALA A 231 -6.75 11.81 10.10
C ALA A 231 -7.41 13.19 9.90
N GLU A 232 -6.73 14.24 10.35
CA GLU A 232 -7.09 15.63 10.11
C GLU A 232 -6.40 16.19 8.87
N LYS A 233 -5.23 15.65 8.54
CA LYS A 233 -4.47 15.97 7.33
C LYS A 233 -3.98 14.71 6.67
N ILE A 234 -3.89 14.70 5.34
CA ILE A 234 -3.40 13.55 4.58
C ILE A 234 -2.24 14.00 3.70
N PHE A 235 -1.07 13.38 3.90
CA PHE A 235 0.07 13.54 3.04
C PHE A 235 0.10 12.38 2.05
N ILE A 236 -0.02 12.68 0.76
CA ILE A 236 -0.13 11.68 -0.31
C ILE A 236 1.16 11.65 -1.12
N ILE A 237 1.74 10.46 -1.28
CA ILE A 237 2.83 10.23 -2.23
C ILE A 237 2.29 9.33 -3.34
N GLY A 238 1.83 9.98 -4.41
CA GLY A 238 1.37 9.32 -5.63
C GLY A 238 2.54 8.97 -6.55
N VAL A 239 2.31 8.03 -7.47
CA VAL A 239 3.30 7.60 -8.47
C VAL A 239 2.78 7.69 -9.90
N ASP A 240 1.59 8.25 -10.08
CA ASP A 240 1.00 8.50 -11.39
C ASP A 240 1.41 9.88 -11.88
N GLN A 241 1.76 9.97 -13.17
CA GLN A 241 1.96 11.26 -13.81
C GLN A 241 0.59 11.89 -14.08
N PRO A 242 0.42 13.20 -13.80
CA PRO A 242 -0.73 13.93 -14.30
C PRO A 242 -0.81 13.72 -15.82
N LYS A 243 -2.00 13.41 -16.35
CA LYS A 243 -2.19 13.46 -17.80
C LYS A 243 -1.95 14.91 -18.20
N GLU A 244 -0.93 15.17 -19.01
CA GLU A 244 -0.79 16.45 -19.66
C GLU A 244 -2.07 16.68 -20.47
N SER A 245 -2.85 17.68 -20.11
CA SER A 245 -3.95 18.14 -20.93
C SER A 245 -3.31 18.89 -22.13
N HIS A 246 -2.98 18.16 -23.17
CA HIS A 246 -2.63 18.82 -24.43
C HIS A 246 -3.84 19.65 -24.88
N PRO A 247 -3.67 20.94 -25.15
CA PRO A 247 -4.74 21.72 -25.76
C PRO A 247 -5.21 21.02 -27.03
N ALA A 248 -6.52 21.02 -27.25
CA ALA A 248 -7.10 20.39 -28.44
C ALA A 248 -6.41 20.95 -29.71
N GLY A 249 -5.69 20.09 -30.45
CA GLY A 249 -4.93 20.48 -31.64
C GLY A 249 -3.41 20.35 -31.55
N TYR A 250 -2.84 19.94 -30.40
CA TYR A 250 -1.40 19.64 -30.31
C TYR A 250 -1.10 18.24 -30.87
N SER A 251 -0.44 18.19 -32.04
CA SER A 251 0.21 16.96 -32.54
C SER A 251 1.70 17.08 -32.25
N PRO A 252 2.31 16.19 -31.45
CA PRO A 252 3.74 16.23 -31.21
C PRO A 252 4.49 16.02 -32.54
N PRO A 253 5.57 16.75 -32.79
CA PRO A 253 6.42 16.50 -33.95
C PRO A 253 7.05 15.10 -33.81
N TYR A 254 7.05 14.34 -34.91
CA TYR A 254 7.66 13.02 -35.02
C TYR A 254 9.17 13.06 -34.80
#